data_5960e7cf8c133aa4b0a73104bd4119e4
#
_entry.id   5960e7cf8c133aa4b0a73104bd4119e4
#
_cell.length_a   1.000
_cell.length_b   1.000
_cell.length_c   1.000
_cell.angle_alpha   90.00
_cell.angle_beta   90.00
_cell.angle_gamma   90.00
#
_symmetry.space_group_name_H-M   'P 1'
#
loop_
_entity.id
_entity.type
_entity.pdbx_description
1 polymer ?
#
loop_
_entity_poly.entity_id
_entity_poly.type
_entity_poly.pdbx_seq_one_letter_code
_entity_poly.pdbx_strand_id
1 'polypeptide(L)'
;SDTQMIFPAMTAKQIVEVRSMMSDNGLEFSALCGDFGCDMYYTRDRKSIDKEKRIMEIAKALGTDVVTTHIGVVPEDFDCPQYESMHEVCRELAEFADSVGGHFAVETGPERAELLKKFLDGLGSRGVSVNLDPANLVMCAGDDPVAAVYTLKDYIVHTHAKDGKQLKKVDTKTLYCPEYYGLQKGDCCNPCRQTFILLWEKNGTC
;
A
#
# COMPACT_ATOMS: atom_id res chain seq x y z
N SER A 1 4.28 -23.36 4.87
CA SER A 1 5.67 -23.10 5.28
C SER A 1 5.90 -21.61 5.18
N ASP A 2 6.04 -20.95 6.33
CA ASP A 2 6.30 -19.52 6.41
C ASP A 2 7.69 -19.22 5.85
N THR A 3 7.70 -18.72 4.63
CA THR A 3 8.90 -18.24 3.95
C THR A 3 9.08 -16.72 4.09
N GLN A 4 8.27 -16.06 4.93
CA GLN A 4 8.43 -14.65 5.19
C GLN A 4 9.70 -14.41 6.01
N MET A 5 10.65 -13.68 5.41
CA MET A 5 11.89 -13.29 6.08
C MET A 5 11.66 -12.20 7.12
N ILE A 6 10.68 -11.32 6.89
CA ILE A 6 10.32 -10.19 7.75
C ILE A 6 8.88 -10.34 8.21
N PHE A 7 8.66 -10.29 9.53
CA PHE A 7 7.35 -10.49 10.16
C PHE A 7 7.26 -9.73 11.49
N PRO A 8 6.06 -9.37 11.97
CA PRO A 8 5.90 -8.51 13.15
C PRO A 8 6.53 -9.03 14.45
N ALA A 9 6.61 -10.37 14.61
CA ALA A 9 7.17 -10.99 15.80
C ALA A 9 8.71 -11.11 15.81
N MET A 10 9.41 -10.45 14.87
CA MET A 10 10.87 -10.46 14.85
C MET A 10 11.48 -9.91 16.15
N THR A 11 12.45 -10.64 16.68
CA THR A 11 13.28 -10.20 17.80
C THR A 11 14.35 -9.19 17.32
N ALA A 12 14.89 -8.39 18.25
CA ALA A 12 15.98 -7.48 17.95
C ALA A 12 17.20 -8.21 17.32
N LYS A 13 17.51 -9.44 17.76
CA LYS A 13 18.57 -10.26 17.19
C LYS A 13 18.31 -10.58 15.71
N GLN A 14 17.11 -11.02 15.37
CA GLN A 14 16.74 -11.34 13.99
C GLN A 14 16.79 -10.10 13.08
N ILE A 15 16.37 -8.93 13.58
CA ILE A 15 16.48 -7.67 12.84
C ILE A 15 17.94 -7.33 12.52
N VAL A 16 18.85 -7.49 13.51
CA VAL A 16 20.29 -7.27 13.31
C VAL A 16 20.85 -8.25 12.28
N GLU A 17 20.49 -9.54 12.38
CA GLU A 17 20.92 -10.57 11.44
C GLU A 17 20.49 -10.28 9.99
N VAL A 18 19.23 -9.89 9.78
CA VAL A 18 18.71 -9.52 8.47
C VAL A 18 19.42 -8.27 7.93
N ARG A 19 19.61 -7.25 8.78
CA ARG A 19 20.31 -6.02 8.39
C ARG A 19 21.76 -6.30 7.98
N SER A 20 22.49 -7.13 8.73
CA SER A 20 23.86 -7.55 8.38
C SER A 20 23.88 -8.30 7.05
N MET A 21 22.97 -9.26 6.86
CA MET A 21 22.86 -10.02 5.61
C MET A 21 22.66 -9.10 4.41
N MET A 22 21.80 -8.08 4.50
CA MET A 22 21.59 -7.10 3.43
C MET A 22 22.87 -6.29 3.17
N SER A 23 23.46 -5.73 4.22
CA SER A 23 24.69 -4.94 4.13
C SER A 23 25.88 -5.72 3.55
N ASP A 24 26.07 -6.98 3.99
CA ASP A 24 27.16 -7.85 3.52
C ASP A 24 27.04 -8.20 2.02
N ASN A 25 25.83 -8.09 1.47
CA ASN A 25 25.55 -8.30 0.05
C ASN A 25 25.41 -6.98 -0.73
N GLY A 26 25.67 -5.82 -0.12
CA GLY A 26 25.54 -4.52 -0.75
C GLY A 26 24.10 -4.16 -1.14
N LEU A 27 23.10 -4.66 -0.38
CA LEU A 27 21.68 -4.45 -0.60
C LEU A 27 21.10 -3.53 0.47
N GLU A 28 20.06 -2.80 0.11
CA GLU A 28 19.28 -1.95 1.00
C GLU A 28 17.79 -2.22 0.80
N PHE A 29 16.98 -2.02 1.85
CA PHE A 29 15.52 -2.05 1.72
C PHE A 29 15.02 -0.73 1.18
N SER A 30 14.28 -0.73 0.08
CA SER A 30 13.55 0.46 -0.41
C SER A 30 12.25 0.67 0.36
N ALA A 31 11.56 -0.39 0.71
CA ALA A 31 10.34 -0.40 1.49
C ALA A 31 10.10 -1.78 2.12
N LEU A 32 9.22 -1.86 3.12
CA LEU A 32 8.64 -3.12 3.59
C LEU A 32 7.16 -3.17 3.21
N CYS A 33 6.63 -4.38 3.00
CA CYS A 33 5.20 -4.59 2.84
C CYS A 33 4.56 -4.88 4.20
N GLY A 34 3.60 -4.04 4.60
CA GLY A 34 2.79 -4.15 5.82
C GLY A 34 1.36 -4.61 5.54
N ASP A 35 1.12 -5.31 4.43
CA ASP A 35 -0.23 -5.73 4.05
C ASP A 35 -0.71 -6.92 4.90
N PHE A 36 -1.56 -6.62 5.88
CA PHE A 36 -2.25 -7.60 6.74
C PHE A 36 -3.72 -7.80 6.36
N GLY A 37 -4.08 -7.43 5.14
CA GLY A 37 -5.44 -7.49 4.62
C GLY A 37 -6.26 -6.23 4.90
N CYS A 38 -7.29 -6.01 4.08
CA CYS A 38 -8.11 -4.80 4.17
C CYS A 38 -9.13 -4.82 5.32
N ASP A 39 -9.35 -5.96 5.96
CA ASP A 39 -10.34 -6.12 7.04
C ASP A 39 -10.17 -5.10 8.16
N MET A 40 -8.93 -4.83 8.55
CA MET A 40 -8.66 -3.92 9.67
C MET A 40 -9.19 -2.49 9.43
N TYR A 41 -9.26 -2.04 8.17
CA TYR A 41 -9.75 -0.71 7.82
C TYR A 41 -11.28 -0.59 7.92
N TYR A 42 -11.98 -1.72 7.88
CA TYR A 42 -13.45 -1.76 8.01
C TYR A 42 -13.92 -2.18 9.41
N THR A 43 -13.14 -3.02 10.11
CA THR A 43 -13.50 -3.60 11.41
C THR A 43 -12.77 -2.96 12.60
N ARG A 44 -11.76 -2.12 12.35
CA ARG A 44 -10.84 -1.56 13.35
C ARG A 44 -10.12 -2.66 14.15
N ASP A 45 -9.73 -3.77 13.48
CA ASP A 45 -9.03 -4.89 14.14
C ASP A 45 -7.70 -4.44 14.76
N ARG A 46 -7.69 -4.31 16.08
CA ARG A 46 -6.52 -3.85 16.85
C ARG A 46 -5.29 -4.70 16.63
N LYS A 47 -5.45 -6.01 16.47
CA LYS A 47 -4.30 -6.91 16.25
C LYS A 47 -3.56 -6.59 14.96
N SER A 48 -4.30 -6.36 13.87
CA SER A 48 -3.72 -6.04 12.57
C SER A 48 -3.13 -4.63 12.56
N ILE A 49 -3.80 -3.66 13.19
CA ILE A 49 -3.28 -2.29 13.37
C ILE A 49 -1.95 -2.32 14.15
N ASP A 50 -1.86 -3.07 15.24
CA ASP A 50 -0.65 -3.18 16.04
C ASP A 50 0.48 -3.90 15.27
N LYS A 51 0.18 -4.88 14.42
CA LYS A 51 1.15 -5.51 13.51
C LYS A 51 1.68 -4.51 12.49
N GLU A 52 0.81 -3.69 11.89
CA GLU A 52 1.20 -2.64 10.94
C GLU A 52 2.16 -1.65 11.59
N LYS A 53 1.85 -1.15 12.79
CA LYS A 53 2.76 -0.29 13.56
C LYS A 53 4.09 -0.99 13.83
N ARG A 54 4.06 -2.27 14.18
CA ARG A 54 5.28 -3.04 14.44
C ARG A 54 6.15 -3.19 13.21
N ILE A 55 5.57 -3.36 12.01
CA ILE A 55 6.34 -3.39 10.75
C ILE A 55 6.98 -2.03 10.48
N MET A 56 6.33 -0.90 10.79
CA MET A 56 6.94 0.43 10.67
C MET A 56 8.18 0.58 11.57
N GLU A 57 8.12 0.09 12.81
CA GLU A 57 9.31 0.07 13.70
C GLU A 57 10.43 -0.81 13.13
N ILE A 58 10.08 -1.99 12.60
CA ILE A 58 11.05 -2.91 11.98
C ILE A 58 11.67 -2.28 10.74
N ALA A 59 10.88 -1.60 9.90
CA ALA A 59 11.36 -0.88 8.73
C ALA A 59 12.45 0.13 9.11
N LYS A 60 12.19 0.96 10.11
CA LYS A 60 13.19 1.91 10.64
C LYS A 60 14.46 1.22 11.13
N ALA A 61 14.32 0.11 11.83
CA ALA A 61 15.47 -0.66 12.34
C ALA A 61 16.28 -1.34 11.21
N LEU A 62 15.63 -1.66 10.09
CA LEU A 62 16.27 -2.23 8.89
C LEU A 62 16.84 -1.16 7.93
N GLY A 63 16.57 0.12 8.17
CA GLY A 63 17.16 1.23 7.42
C GLY A 63 16.29 1.79 6.30
N THR A 64 15.00 1.42 6.23
CA THR A 64 14.00 2.08 5.39
C THR A 64 12.95 2.78 6.24
N ASP A 65 12.32 3.82 5.73
CA ASP A 65 11.23 4.54 6.38
C ASP A 65 9.88 4.36 5.69
N VAL A 66 9.81 3.54 4.66
CA VAL A 66 8.60 3.30 3.87
C VAL A 66 7.99 1.94 4.20
N VAL A 67 6.70 1.93 4.55
CA VAL A 67 5.88 0.71 4.63
C VAL A 67 4.71 0.84 3.66
N THR A 68 4.65 -0.06 2.68
CA THR A 68 3.60 -0.10 1.66
C THR A 68 2.46 -1.00 2.10
N THR A 69 1.21 -0.61 1.83
CA THR A 69 0.02 -1.36 2.21
C THR A 69 -1.17 -1.10 1.29
N HIS A 70 -2.11 -2.05 1.26
CA HIS A 70 -3.41 -1.89 0.63
C HIS A 70 -4.47 -1.59 1.69
N ILE A 71 -5.24 -0.53 1.50
CA ILE A 71 -6.30 -0.14 2.45
C ILE A 71 -7.71 -0.57 2.04
N GLY A 72 -7.85 -1.24 0.91
CA GLY A 72 -9.14 -1.55 0.30
C GLY A 72 -9.57 -0.47 -0.69
N VAL A 73 -10.87 -0.18 -0.79
CA VAL A 73 -11.42 0.83 -1.70
C VAL A 73 -11.91 2.04 -0.90
N VAL A 74 -11.38 3.22 -1.19
CA VAL A 74 -11.87 4.46 -0.58
C VAL A 74 -13.30 4.73 -1.06
N PRO A 75 -14.30 4.84 -0.16
CA PRO A 75 -15.66 5.17 -0.56
C PRO A 75 -15.75 6.57 -1.18
N GLU A 76 -16.58 6.71 -2.23
CA GLU A 76 -16.91 8.03 -2.79
C GLU A 76 -17.80 8.86 -1.86
N ASP A 77 -18.67 8.19 -1.10
CA ASP A 77 -19.49 8.79 -0.05
C ASP A 77 -18.69 8.84 1.26
N PHE A 78 -18.35 10.05 1.68
CA PHE A 78 -17.58 10.28 2.91
C PHE A 78 -18.43 10.26 4.18
N ASP A 79 -19.75 10.15 4.06
CA ASP A 79 -20.69 10.06 5.20
C ASP A 79 -21.10 8.61 5.50
N CYS A 80 -20.44 7.61 4.92
CA CYS A 80 -20.74 6.20 5.16
C CYS A 80 -19.86 5.57 6.27
N PRO A 81 -20.35 4.52 6.96
CA PRO A 81 -19.60 3.84 8.03
C PRO A 81 -18.25 3.26 7.57
N GLN A 82 -18.16 2.81 6.31
CA GLN A 82 -16.92 2.29 5.75
C GLN A 82 -15.85 3.37 5.66
N TYR A 83 -16.23 4.59 5.21
CA TYR A 83 -15.31 5.72 5.17
C TYR A 83 -14.86 6.11 6.59
N GLU A 84 -15.80 6.25 7.53
CA GLU A 84 -15.49 6.61 8.91
C GLU A 84 -14.46 5.65 9.52
N SER A 85 -14.68 4.34 9.38
CA SER A 85 -13.78 3.33 9.91
C SER A 85 -12.40 3.38 9.24
N MET A 86 -12.35 3.44 7.91
CA MET A 86 -11.10 3.51 7.14
C MET A 86 -10.32 4.79 7.50
N HIS A 87 -11.00 5.93 7.57
CA HIS A 87 -10.38 7.22 7.89
C HIS A 87 -9.77 7.21 9.30
N GLU A 88 -10.48 6.66 10.30
CA GLU A 88 -9.99 6.56 11.67
C GLU A 88 -8.72 5.70 11.76
N VAL A 89 -8.74 4.51 11.15
CA VAL A 89 -7.58 3.59 11.15
C VAL A 89 -6.40 4.16 10.36
N CYS A 90 -6.64 4.70 9.17
CA CYS A 90 -5.57 5.29 8.37
C CYS A 90 -4.95 6.51 9.04
N ARG A 91 -5.74 7.35 9.72
CA ARG A 91 -5.23 8.47 10.49
C ARG A 91 -4.34 8.01 11.64
N GLU A 92 -4.78 7.00 12.41
CA GLU A 92 -3.98 6.43 13.49
C GLU A 92 -2.64 5.88 13.01
N LEU A 93 -2.64 5.16 11.86
CA LEU A 93 -1.42 4.62 11.27
C LEU A 93 -0.51 5.72 10.72
N ALA A 94 -1.09 6.75 10.08
CA ALA A 94 -0.34 7.89 9.57
C ALA A 94 0.30 8.73 10.69
N GLU A 95 -0.44 8.98 11.79
CA GLU A 95 0.09 9.67 12.98
C GLU A 95 1.22 8.86 13.63
N PHE A 96 1.08 7.54 13.71
CA PHE A 96 2.13 6.65 14.19
C PHE A 96 3.36 6.71 13.30
N ALA A 97 3.19 6.62 11.96
CA ALA A 97 4.29 6.74 11.00
C ALA A 97 5.03 8.08 11.15
N ASP A 98 4.32 9.21 11.26
CA ASP A 98 4.95 10.53 11.53
C ASP A 98 5.75 10.51 12.84
N SER A 99 5.22 9.89 13.90
CA SER A 99 5.87 9.82 15.21
C SER A 99 7.20 9.08 15.22
N VAL A 100 7.36 8.09 14.32
CA VAL A 100 8.61 7.33 14.16
C VAL A 100 9.47 7.84 13.01
N GLY A 101 9.06 8.92 12.35
CA GLY A 101 9.74 9.48 11.17
C GLY A 101 9.70 8.52 9.98
N GLY A 102 8.57 7.87 9.76
CA GLY A 102 8.32 6.91 8.68
C GLY A 102 7.15 7.32 7.81
N HIS A 103 6.83 6.47 6.83
CA HIS A 103 5.79 6.67 5.84
C HIS A 103 4.84 5.48 5.80
N PHE A 104 3.57 5.72 6.09
CA PHE A 104 2.46 4.82 5.81
C PHE A 104 2.04 5.04 4.35
N ALA A 105 2.56 4.21 3.44
CA ALA A 105 2.44 4.42 2.00
C ALA A 105 1.31 3.57 1.41
N VAL A 106 0.17 4.21 1.16
CA VAL A 106 -1.01 3.59 0.56
C VAL A 106 -0.77 3.30 -0.91
N GLU A 107 -1.06 2.06 -1.35
CA GLU A 107 -0.93 1.70 -2.75
C GLU A 107 -2.09 2.23 -3.58
N THR A 108 -1.77 2.81 -4.75
CA THR A 108 -2.78 3.27 -5.72
C THR A 108 -3.42 2.10 -6.45
N GLY A 109 -4.70 2.25 -6.83
CA GLY A 109 -5.29 1.32 -7.77
C GLY A 109 -6.79 1.12 -7.71
N PRO A 110 -7.45 0.92 -6.55
CA PRO A 110 -8.89 0.69 -6.53
C PRO A 110 -9.71 1.91 -6.98
N GLU A 111 -9.26 3.09 -6.59
CA GLU A 111 -9.90 4.38 -6.89
C GLU A 111 -9.02 5.26 -7.77
N ARG A 112 -9.62 6.32 -8.30
CA ARG A 112 -8.91 7.35 -9.05
C ARG A 112 -8.05 8.21 -8.13
N ALA A 113 -6.99 8.76 -8.70
CA ALA A 113 -6.01 9.56 -7.97
C ALA A 113 -6.61 10.76 -7.24
N GLU A 114 -7.63 11.42 -7.84
CA GLU A 114 -8.30 12.55 -7.21
C GLU A 114 -9.09 12.16 -5.96
N LEU A 115 -9.76 10.98 -5.97
CA LEU A 115 -10.47 10.47 -4.81
C LEU A 115 -9.49 10.08 -3.70
N LEU A 116 -8.43 9.36 -4.06
CA LEU A 116 -7.38 9.01 -3.11
C LEU A 116 -6.76 10.27 -2.49
N LYS A 117 -6.38 11.27 -3.31
CA LYS A 117 -5.83 12.53 -2.79
C LYS A 117 -6.75 13.20 -1.79
N LYS A 118 -8.04 13.31 -2.11
CA LYS A 118 -9.03 13.92 -1.21
C LYS A 118 -9.13 13.17 0.13
N PHE A 119 -9.03 11.84 0.11
CA PHE A 119 -8.97 11.01 1.32
C PHE A 119 -7.70 11.31 2.13
N LEU A 120 -6.53 11.32 1.49
CA LEU A 120 -5.24 11.55 2.15
C LEU A 120 -5.15 12.96 2.75
N ASP A 121 -5.64 13.98 2.03
CA ASP A 121 -5.73 15.36 2.53
C ASP A 121 -6.56 15.43 3.83
N GLY A 122 -7.61 14.60 3.92
CA GLY A 122 -8.48 14.51 5.11
C GLY A 122 -7.82 13.89 6.33
N LEU A 123 -6.76 13.08 6.17
CA LEU A 123 -6.06 12.45 7.30
C LEU A 123 -5.23 13.46 8.13
N GLY A 124 -4.75 14.53 7.48
CA GLY A 124 -4.07 15.64 8.18
C GLY A 124 -2.73 15.28 8.83
N SER A 125 -2.08 14.18 8.42
CA SER A 125 -0.80 13.72 8.96
C SER A 125 0.28 13.69 7.88
N ARG A 126 1.51 14.05 8.24
CA ARG A 126 2.68 13.96 7.35
C ARG A 126 3.21 12.53 7.19
N GLY A 127 2.81 11.62 8.06
CA GLY A 127 3.19 10.21 7.97
C GLY A 127 2.41 9.43 6.92
N VAL A 128 1.32 9.98 6.34
CA VAL A 128 0.64 9.34 5.21
C VAL A 128 1.36 9.64 3.91
N SER A 129 1.47 8.62 3.06
CA SER A 129 2.18 8.70 1.78
C SER A 129 1.55 7.76 0.75
N VAL A 130 2.12 7.72 -0.44
CA VAL A 130 1.64 6.90 -1.55
C VAL A 130 2.76 6.00 -2.08
N ASN A 131 2.42 4.73 -2.25
CA ASN A 131 3.11 3.82 -3.14
C ASN A 131 2.40 3.83 -4.50
N LEU A 132 3.01 4.46 -5.49
CA LEU A 132 2.40 4.60 -6.81
C LEU A 132 2.52 3.30 -7.61
N ASP A 133 1.40 2.65 -7.90
CA ASP A 133 1.31 1.54 -8.86
C ASP A 133 0.59 2.01 -10.14
N PRO A 134 1.33 2.29 -11.22
CA PRO A 134 0.73 2.79 -12.46
C PRO A 134 -0.15 1.74 -13.14
N ALA A 135 0.18 0.45 -13.00
CA ALA A 135 -0.62 -0.61 -13.60
C ALA A 135 -1.98 -0.77 -12.92
N ASN A 136 -2.03 -0.65 -11.58
CA ASN A 136 -3.29 -0.71 -10.84
C ASN A 136 -4.21 0.47 -11.21
N LEU A 137 -3.67 1.67 -11.34
CA LEU A 137 -4.44 2.84 -11.82
C LEU A 137 -5.11 2.56 -13.17
N VAL A 138 -4.35 2.03 -14.14
CA VAL A 138 -4.89 1.70 -15.46
C VAL A 138 -5.89 0.55 -15.40
N MET A 139 -5.52 -0.56 -14.75
CA MET A 139 -6.29 -1.80 -14.78
C MET A 139 -7.56 -1.75 -13.94
N CYS A 140 -7.48 -1.16 -12.74
CA CYS A 140 -8.56 -1.17 -11.77
C CYS A 140 -9.39 0.12 -11.84
N ALA A 141 -8.78 1.28 -11.68
CA ALA A 141 -9.48 2.55 -11.68
C ALA A 141 -9.83 3.08 -13.08
N GLY A 142 -9.16 2.61 -14.14
CA GLY A 142 -9.27 3.18 -15.48
C GLY A 142 -8.79 4.64 -15.50
N ASP A 143 -7.76 4.93 -14.72
CA ASP A 143 -7.19 6.27 -14.55
C ASP A 143 -5.92 6.46 -15.40
N ASP A 144 -5.53 7.71 -15.62
CA ASP A 144 -4.28 8.07 -16.30
C ASP A 144 -3.13 8.13 -15.28
N PRO A 145 -2.16 7.21 -15.33
CA PRO A 145 -1.07 7.18 -14.36
C PRO A 145 -0.15 8.41 -14.46
N VAL A 146 -0.06 9.07 -15.62
CA VAL A 146 0.72 10.30 -15.77
C VAL A 146 0.04 11.46 -15.04
N ALA A 147 -1.27 11.62 -15.22
CA ALA A 147 -2.06 12.60 -14.48
C ALA A 147 -2.03 12.34 -12.97
N ALA A 148 -2.09 11.05 -12.57
CA ALA A 148 -2.03 10.63 -11.18
C ALA A 148 -0.71 11.04 -10.50
N VAL A 149 0.44 10.99 -11.19
CA VAL A 149 1.71 11.49 -10.66
C VAL A 149 1.61 12.96 -10.27
N TYR A 150 1.03 13.81 -11.12
CA TYR A 150 0.87 15.25 -10.81
C TYR A 150 -0.12 15.49 -9.67
N THR A 151 -1.18 14.68 -9.61
CA THR A 151 -2.21 14.78 -8.56
C THR A 151 -1.65 14.39 -7.19
N LEU A 152 -0.84 13.32 -7.13
CA LEU A 152 -0.36 12.72 -5.89
C LEU A 152 1.10 13.07 -5.56
N LYS A 153 1.76 13.94 -6.33
CA LYS A 153 3.20 14.22 -6.25
C LYS A 153 3.74 14.51 -4.85
N ASP A 154 2.94 15.15 -4.00
CA ASP A 154 3.35 15.54 -2.65
C ASP A 154 3.27 14.39 -1.64
N TYR A 155 2.69 13.25 -2.05
CA TYR A 155 2.52 12.03 -1.26
C TYR A 155 3.40 10.87 -1.72
N ILE A 156 3.86 10.86 -2.99
CA ILE A 156 4.60 9.73 -3.56
C ILE A 156 5.98 9.59 -2.90
N VAL A 157 6.21 8.46 -2.23
CA VAL A 157 7.49 8.10 -1.61
C VAL A 157 8.08 6.80 -2.18
N HIS A 158 7.25 6.00 -2.84
CA HIS A 158 7.64 4.73 -3.45
C HIS A 158 6.81 4.48 -4.71
N THR A 159 7.30 3.62 -5.61
CA THR A 159 6.58 3.24 -6.83
C THR A 159 6.88 1.81 -7.22
N HIS A 160 5.89 1.15 -7.83
CA HIS A 160 6.10 -0.11 -8.53
C HIS A 160 6.52 0.15 -9.98
N ALA A 161 7.63 -0.45 -10.43
CA ALA A 161 8.02 -0.49 -11.85
C ALA A 161 7.16 -1.55 -12.56
N LYS A 162 5.93 -1.19 -12.91
CA LYS A 162 4.90 -2.10 -13.37
C LYS A 162 4.02 -1.41 -14.40
N ASP A 163 3.58 -2.14 -15.41
CA ASP A 163 2.67 -1.66 -16.44
C ASP A 163 1.45 -2.58 -16.55
N GLY A 164 0.35 -2.06 -17.09
CA GLY A 164 -0.89 -2.81 -17.21
C GLY A 164 -1.83 -2.29 -18.28
N LYS A 165 -2.79 -3.11 -18.68
CA LYS A 165 -3.84 -2.76 -19.64
C LYS A 165 -5.21 -3.14 -19.07
N GLN A 166 -6.15 -2.21 -19.12
CA GLN A 166 -7.54 -2.49 -18.79
C GLN A 166 -8.20 -3.22 -19.97
N LEU A 167 -8.52 -4.51 -19.78
CA LEU A 167 -9.19 -5.32 -20.82
C LEU A 167 -10.72 -5.21 -20.71
N LYS A 168 -11.24 -4.96 -19.51
CA LYS A 168 -12.65 -4.69 -19.28
C LYS A 168 -12.81 -3.81 -18.02
N LYS A 169 -13.87 -3.00 -18.00
CA LYS A 169 -14.23 -2.25 -16.78
C LYS A 169 -14.73 -3.21 -15.71
N VAL A 170 -14.22 -3.06 -14.49
CA VAL A 170 -14.57 -3.87 -13.32
C VAL A 170 -14.99 -2.93 -12.19
N ASP A 171 -15.99 -3.36 -11.41
CA ASP A 171 -16.28 -2.69 -10.15
C ASP A 171 -15.23 -3.11 -9.11
N THR A 172 -14.39 -2.17 -8.69
CA THR A 172 -13.29 -2.42 -7.77
C THR A 172 -13.77 -2.91 -6.40
N LYS A 173 -14.99 -2.54 -5.97
CA LYS A 173 -15.59 -3.05 -4.73
C LYS A 173 -15.81 -4.56 -4.75
N THR A 174 -16.03 -5.15 -5.94
CA THR A 174 -16.16 -6.61 -6.07
C THR A 174 -14.82 -7.34 -6.03
N LEU A 175 -13.70 -6.63 -6.22
CA LEU A 175 -12.34 -7.17 -6.16
C LEU A 175 -11.72 -7.04 -4.77
N TYR A 176 -11.99 -5.93 -4.09
CA TYR A 176 -11.40 -5.55 -2.81
C TYR A 176 -12.45 -5.56 -1.71
N CYS A 177 -12.40 -6.57 -0.83
CA CYS A 177 -13.25 -6.69 0.35
C CYS A 177 -14.78 -6.50 0.08
N PRO A 178 -15.37 -7.21 -0.90
CA PRO A 178 -16.76 -7.02 -1.35
C PRO A 178 -17.79 -7.20 -0.23
N GLU A 179 -17.48 -8.01 0.77
CA GLU A 179 -18.34 -8.28 1.94
C GLU A 179 -18.72 -7.02 2.71
N TYR A 180 -17.82 -6.03 2.77
CA TYR A 180 -18.09 -4.75 3.45
C TYR A 180 -18.98 -3.80 2.63
N TYR A 181 -19.24 -4.15 1.39
CA TYR A 181 -20.17 -3.44 0.49
C TYR A 181 -21.44 -4.24 0.21
N GLY A 182 -21.65 -5.39 0.87
CA GLY A 182 -22.80 -6.27 0.63
C GLY A 182 -22.79 -6.92 -0.76
N LEU A 183 -21.61 -7.06 -1.36
CA LEU A 183 -21.40 -7.61 -2.70
C LEU A 183 -20.84 -9.03 -2.62
N GLN A 184 -21.08 -9.83 -3.66
CA GLN A 184 -20.39 -11.10 -3.84
C GLN A 184 -19.01 -10.83 -4.47
N LYS A 185 -18.01 -11.63 -4.08
CA LYS A 185 -16.67 -11.55 -4.67
C LYS A 185 -16.76 -11.75 -6.18
N GLY A 186 -16.40 -10.73 -6.92
CA GLY A 186 -16.29 -10.82 -8.36
C GLY A 186 -15.18 -11.79 -8.75
N ASP A 187 -15.29 -12.40 -9.93
CA ASP A 187 -14.20 -13.18 -10.48
C ASP A 187 -12.97 -12.27 -10.59
N CYS A 188 -12.02 -12.49 -9.68
CA CYS A 188 -10.73 -11.82 -9.68
C CYS A 188 -10.08 -12.12 -11.03
N CYS A 189 -10.24 -11.16 -11.86
CA CYS A 189 -10.09 -11.22 -13.30
C CYS A 189 -8.83 -11.92 -13.76
N ASN A 190 -9.01 -13.02 -14.44
CA ASN A 190 -8.09 -13.45 -15.49
C ASN A 190 -7.80 -12.36 -16.56
N PRO A 191 -8.63 -11.32 -16.81
CA PRO A 191 -8.30 -10.24 -17.73
C PRO A 191 -7.25 -9.23 -17.24
N CYS A 192 -7.01 -9.09 -15.94
CA CYS A 192 -6.03 -8.15 -15.41
C CYS A 192 -4.63 -8.77 -15.22
N ARG A 193 -4.42 -10.02 -15.58
CA ARG A 193 -3.18 -10.77 -15.35
C ARG A 193 -2.07 -10.59 -16.40
N GLN A 194 -2.11 -9.60 -17.26
CA GLN A 194 -0.92 -9.26 -18.05
C GLN A 194 -0.13 -8.17 -17.31
N THR A 195 0.49 -8.55 -16.21
CA THR A 195 1.49 -7.74 -15.53
C THR A 195 2.83 -7.96 -16.20
N PHE A 196 3.35 -6.97 -16.89
CA PHE A 196 4.74 -6.94 -17.32
C PHE A 196 5.57 -6.36 -16.18
N ILE A 197 6.32 -7.21 -15.49
CA ILE A 197 7.35 -6.74 -14.57
C ILE A 197 8.54 -6.36 -15.45
N LEU A 198 8.82 -5.08 -15.57
CA LEU A 198 10.09 -4.61 -16.12
C LEU A 198 11.17 -4.90 -15.08
N LEU A 199 11.91 -5.98 -15.27
CA LEU A 199 13.13 -6.21 -14.52
C LEU A 199 14.16 -5.19 -14.99
N TRP A 200 14.52 -4.26 -14.12
CA TRP A 200 15.64 -3.36 -14.34
C TRP A 200 16.94 -4.16 -14.24
N GLU A 201 17.56 -4.47 -15.36
CA GLU A 201 18.94 -4.96 -15.36
C GLU A 201 19.90 -3.80 -15.13
N LYS A 202 20.83 -3.98 -14.20
CA LYS A 202 21.80 -2.99 -13.72
C LYS A 202 22.82 -2.51 -14.80
N ASN A 203 22.68 -2.91 -16.06
CA ASN A 203 23.64 -2.69 -17.14
C ASN A 203 23.18 -1.71 -18.23
N GLY A 204 22.26 -0.79 -17.93
CA GLY A 204 22.16 0.49 -18.67
C GLY A 204 22.02 0.44 -20.20
N THR A 205 21.47 -0.62 -20.79
CA THR A 205 21.15 -0.67 -22.22
C THR A 205 19.69 -1.10 -22.38
N CYS A 206 18.82 -0.13 -22.72
CA CYS A 206 17.55 -0.39 -23.40
C CYS A 206 17.81 -0.73 -24.84
#